data_042c525fbb6e861aec933a9fe44bafe4
#
_entry.id   042c525fbb6e861aec933a9fe44bafe4
#
_cell.length_a   1.000
_cell.length_b   1.000
_cell.length_c   1.000
_cell.angle_alpha   90.00
_cell.angle_beta   90.00
_cell.angle_gamma   90.00
#
_symmetry.space_group_name_H-M   'P 1'
#
loop_
_entity.id
_entity.type
_entity.pdbx_description
1 polymer ?
#
loop_
_entity_poly.entity_id
_entity_poly.type
_entity_poly.pdbx_seq_one_letter_code
_entity_poly.pdbx_strand_id
1 'polypeptide(L)'
;MNNKILESLSYGVYVVSTTCTDGRATGCIANSLMQITYDTIAVSIHHNNYTNKCIKESKKFAISVLGVEADDNVIPTFGFQSGENINKFEQVEHLEIKGLDIVENSVGYIICELINQVETETHTVFLGKITEGEILHPQIPMTYAYYHAVKKGKSPKNAPTYIDQTPSNRLAYKCKICGYIYNGDITKEPATYTCPICKKGKEYFEKV
;
A
#
# COMPACT_ATOMS: atom_id res chain seq x y z
N MET A 1 3.95 -21.20 16.15
CA MET A 1 5.07 -20.37 15.66
C MET A 1 4.96 -18.99 16.31
N ASN A 2 6.07 -18.38 16.74
CA ASN A 2 6.03 -16.99 17.20
C ASN A 2 6.11 -16.06 15.98
N ASN A 3 4.95 -15.54 15.56
CA ASN A 3 4.86 -14.71 14.34
C ASN A 3 5.62 -13.37 14.45
N LYS A 4 6.05 -12.96 15.66
CA LYS A 4 6.87 -11.75 15.85
C LYS A 4 8.22 -11.81 15.13
N ILE A 5 8.72 -13.01 14.84
CA ILE A 5 9.97 -13.13 14.06
C ILE A 5 9.84 -12.53 12.66
N LEU A 6 8.64 -12.52 12.09
CA LEU A 6 8.38 -11.92 10.77
C LEU A 6 8.51 -10.38 10.78
N GLU A 7 8.36 -9.75 11.95
CA GLU A 7 8.60 -8.31 12.12
C GLU A 7 10.08 -7.94 12.00
N SER A 8 10.98 -8.93 12.13
CA SER A 8 12.43 -8.74 11.97
C SER A 8 12.89 -8.77 10.51
N LEU A 9 12.00 -9.07 9.57
CA LEU A 9 12.31 -9.00 8.15
C LEU A 9 12.37 -7.54 7.70
N SER A 10 13.32 -7.23 6.82
CA SER A 10 13.44 -5.88 6.25
C SER A 10 12.48 -5.71 5.07
N TYR A 11 11.69 -4.65 5.12
CA TYR A 11 10.75 -4.26 4.07
C TYR A 11 10.91 -2.79 3.73
N GLY A 12 10.76 -2.45 2.45
CA GLY A 12 10.54 -1.07 2.01
C GLY A 12 9.05 -0.69 2.03
N VAL A 13 8.74 0.51 1.56
CA VAL A 13 7.37 0.96 1.32
C VAL A 13 7.28 1.45 -0.13
N TYR A 14 6.37 0.87 -0.88
CA TYR A 14 6.24 1.09 -2.32
C TYR A 14 4.78 1.35 -2.69
N VAL A 15 4.56 2.14 -3.74
CA VAL A 15 3.29 2.12 -4.48
C VAL A 15 3.49 1.25 -5.72
N VAL A 16 2.69 0.20 -5.85
CA VAL A 16 2.63 -0.61 -7.07
C VAL A 16 1.39 -0.17 -7.83
N SER A 17 1.57 0.27 -9.07
CA SER A 17 0.53 0.83 -9.91
C SER A 17 0.42 0.12 -11.25
N THR A 18 -0.75 0.23 -11.85
CA THR A 18 -1.03 -0.25 -13.20
C THR A 18 -2.23 0.49 -13.79
N THR A 19 -2.42 0.37 -15.09
CA THR A 19 -3.63 0.86 -15.78
C THR A 19 -4.56 -0.31 -16.05
N CYS A 20 -5.81 -0.21 -15.60
CA CYS A 20 -6.82 -1.24 -15.83
C CYS A 20 -7.30 -1.23 -17.28
N THR A 21 -8.02 -2.27 -17.71
CA THR A 21 -8.53 -2.41 -19.08
C THR A 21 -9.53 -1.33 -19.48
N ASP A 22 -10.17 -0.67 -18.51
CA ASP A 22 -11.06 0.49 -18.72
C ASP A 22 -10.30 1.83 -18.83
N GLY A 23 -8.97 1.80 -18.84
CA GLY A 23 -8.10 2.98 -18.94
C GLY A 23 -7.84 3.70 -17.60
N ARG A 24 -8.45 3.30 -16.50
CA ARG A 24 -8.22 3.92 -15.19
C ARG A 24 -6.91 3.46 -14.59
N ALA A 25 -6.15 4.40 -14.07
CA ALA A 25 -5.00 4.11 -13.24
C ALA A 25 -5.43 3.62 -11.85
N THR A 26 -4.71 2.64 -11.33
CA THR A 26 -4.89 2.14 -9.97
C THR A 26 -3.56 1.78 -9.34
N GLY A 27 -3.53 1.68 -8.02
CA GLY A 27 -2.33 1.27 -7.30
C GLY A 27 -2.64 0.85 -5.87
N CYS A 28 -1.68 0.21 -5.24
CA CYS A 28 -1.74 -0.14 -3.82
C CYS A 28 -0.37 -0.04 -3.16
N ILE A 29 -0.37 0.18 -1.84
CA ILE A 29 0.86 0.04 -1.04
C ILE A 29 1.28 -1.43 -1.01
N ALA A 30 2.55 -1.67 -1.25
CA ALA A 30 3.21 -2.95 -1.07
C ALA A 30 4.48 -2.79 -0.23
N ASN A 31 4.81 -3.81 0.55
CA ASN A 31 6.06 -3.87 1.31
C ASN A 31 6.88 -5.12 0.97
N SER A 32 6.23 -6.17 0.49
CA SER A 32 6.87 -7.44 0.12
C SER A 32 7.32 -7.42 -1.33
N LEU A 33 8.45 -6.75 -1.56
CA LEU A 33 9.09 -6.57 -2.86
C LEU A 33 10.57 -6.91 -2.73
N MET A 34 11.11 -7.64 -3.71
CA MET A 34 12.53 -7.95 -3.77
C MET A 34 13.04 -8.05 -5.19
N GLN A 35 14.29 -7.67 -5.40
CA GLN A 35 15.03 -7.95 -6.62
C GLN A 35 15.41 -9.43 -6.65
N ILE A 36 15.09 -10.12 -7.75
CA ILE A 36 15.38 -11.54 -7.95
C ILE A 36 16.66 -11.72 -8.76
N THR A 37 16.78 -10.99 -9.86
CA THR A 37 17.96 -10.95 -10.73
C THR A 37 18.29 -9.51 -11.07
N TYR A 38 19.29 -9.29 -11.93
CA TYR A 38 19.64 -7.94 -12.40
C TYR A 38 18.45 -7.18 -13.01
N ASP A 39 17.55 -7.88 -13.71
CA ASP A 39 16.44 -7.30 -14.44
C ASP A 39 15.06 -7.86 -14.04
N THR A 40 14.97 -8.57 -12.91
CA THR A 40 13.74 -9.21 -12.46
C THR A 40 13.41 -8.85 -11.02
N ILE A 41 12.16 -8.45 -10.80
CA ILE A 41 11.59 -8.11 -9.49
C ILE A 41 10.43 -9.05 -9.16
N ALA A 42 10.30 -9.43 -7.90
CA ALA A 42 9.11 -10.05 -7.34
C ALA A 42 8.37 -9.08 -6.43
N VAL A 43 7.04 -9.04 -6.55
CA VAL A 43 6.17 -8.29 -5.62
C VAL A 43 4.94 -9.12 -5.26
N SER A 44 4.60 -9.14 -3.97
CA SER A 44 3.43 -9.87 -3.45
C SER A 44 2.27 -8.91 -3.22
N ILE A 45 1.11 -9.19 -3.83
CA ILE A 45 -0.10 -8.37 -3.72
C ILE A 45 -1.29 -9.25 -3.37
N HIS A 46 -2.05 -8.85 -2.35
CA HIS A 46 -3.23 -9.58 -1.88
C HIS A 46 -4.32 -9.67 -2.96
N HIS A 47 -5.03 -10.81 -3.03
CA HIS A 47 -6.09 -11.06 -4.02
C HIS A 47 -7.21 -10.01 -3.99
N ASN A 48 -7.55 -9.49 -2.81
CA ASN A 48 -8.60 -8.47 -2.63
C ASN A 48 -8.17 -7.05 -3.05
N ASN A 49 -6.91 -6.83 -3.40
CA ASN A 49 -6.50 -5.54 -3.94
C ASN A 49 -6.94 -5.45 -5.40
N TYR A 50 -7.69 -4.41 -5.75
CA TYR A 50 -8.12 -4.16 -7.14
C TYR A 50 -6.94 -4.12 -8.11
N THR A 51 -5.80 -3.57 -7.67
CA THR A 51 -4.53 -3.56 -8.41
C THR A 51 -4.06 -4.96 -8.81
N ASN A 52 -4.29 -5.99 -7.97
CA ASN A 52 -3.95 -7.39 -8.30
C ASN A 52 -4.66 -7.84 -9.60
N LYS A 53 -5.98 -7.61 -9.67
CA LYS A 53 -6.78 -7.91 -10.85
C LYS A 53 -6.26 -7.16 -12.08
N CYS A 54 -6.06 -5.84 -11.95
CA CYS A 54 -5.63 -5.01 -13.08
C CYS A 54 -4.23 -5.38 -13.60
N ILE A 55 -3.27 -5.80 -12.74
CA ILE A 55 -1.95 -6.30 -13.20
C ILE A 55 -2.11 -7.62 -13.98
N LYS A 56 -2.98 -8.51 -13.54
CA LYS A 56 -3.25 -9.77 -14.26
C LYS A 56 -3.80 -9.53 -15.67
N GLU A 57 -4.58 -8.47 -15.85
CA GLU A 57 -5.18 -8.09 -17.11
C GLU A 57 -4.20 -7.31 -18.01
N SER A 58 -3.58 -6.25 -17.48
CA SER A 58 -2.70 -5.33 -18.23
C SER A 58 -1.33 -5.93 -18.58
N LYS A 59 -0.86 -6.91 -17.80
CA LYS A 59 0.46 -7.54 -17.91
C LYS A 59 1.64 -6.59 -17.71
N LYS A 60 1.42 -5.44 -17.10
CA LYS A 60 2.47 -4.46 -16.79
C LYS A 60 2.16 -3.74 -15.48
N PHE A 61 3.19 -3.27 -14.80
CA PHE A 61 3.06 -2.49 -13.58
C PHE A 61 4.26 -1.57 -13.37
N ALA A 62 4.04 -0.51 -12.60
CA ALA A 62 5.10 0.36 -12.12
C ALA A 62 5.27 0.21 -10.60
N ILE A 63 6.46 0.53 -10.11
CA ILE A 63 6.79 0.59 -8.70
C ILE A 63 7.35 1.99 -8.42
N SER A 64 6.69 2.76 -7.56
CA SER A 64 7.25 3.98 -6.99
C SER A 64 7.90 3.66 -5.65
N VAL A 65 9.19 3.92 -5.51
CA VAL A 65 9.94 3.72 -4.26
C VAL A 65 9.69 4.92 -3.37
N LEU A 66 8.93 4.75 -2.28
CA LEU A 66 8.62 5.87 -1.40
C LEU A 66 9.83 6.26 -0.54
N GLY A 67 10.06 7.56 -0.39
CA GLY A 67 11.04 8.11 0.52
C GLY A 67 10.43 8.55 1.85
N VAL A 68 11.29 8.89 2.81
CA VAL A 68 10.86 9.38 4.13
C VAL A 68 10.13 10.72 4.04
N GLU A 69 10.31 11.47 2.95
CA GLU A 69 9.70 12.76 2.63
C GLU A 69 8.46 12.62 1.73
N ALA A 70 8.00 11.38 1.45
CA ALA A 70 6.78 11.16 0.67
C ALA A 70 5.57 11.87 1.33
N ASP A 71 4.68 12.40 0.48
CA ASP A 71 3.51 13.16 0.91
C ASP A 71 2.59 12.35 1.82
N ASP A 72 2.06 12.98 2.85
CA ASP A 72 1.30 12.32 3.90
C ASP A 72 -0.01 11.67 3.41
N ASN A 73 -0.52 12.05 2.23
CA ASN A 73 -1.72 11.46 1.63
C ASN A 73 -1.45 10.20 0.80
N VAL A 74 -0.21 9.92 0.40
CA VAL A 74 0.14 8.76 -0.46
C VAL A 74 -0.25 7.44 0.20
N ILE A 75 0.27 7.19 1.42
CA ILE A 75 -0.01 5.92 2.11
C ILE A 75 -1.50 5.76 2.47
N PRO A 76 -2.21 6.78 3.00
CA PRO A 76 -3.66 6.69 3.18
C PRO A 76 -4.43 6.36 1.90
N THR A 77 -4.09 6.99 0.80
CA THR A 77 -4.77 6.80 -0.49
C THR A 77 -4.52 5.41 -1.07
N PHE A 78 -3.26 4.99 -1.18
CA PHE A 78 -2.93 3.71 -1.82
C PHE A 78 -3.04 2.51 -0.90
N GLY A 79 -2.96 2.69 0.42
CA GLY A 79 -3.00 1.60 1.40
C GLY A 79 -4.38 1.29 1.95
N PHE A 80 -5.29 2.28 2.02
CA PHE A 80 -6.53 2.14 2.78
C PHE A 80 -7.81 2.45 2.00
N GLN A 81 -7.71 2.78 0.72
CA GLN A 81 -8.85 2.97 -0.17
C GLN A 81 -8.81 1.95 -1.30
N SER A 82 -9.98 1.62 -1.88
CA SER A 82 -10.05 0.73 -3.03
C SER A 82 -10.03 1.52 -4.34
N GLY A 83 -9.13 1.16 -5.26
CA GLY A 83 -9.11 1.70 -6.63
C GLY A 83 -10.30 1.29 -7.49
N GLU A 84 -11.13 0.35 -7.03
CA GLU A 84 -12.36 -0.03 -7.71
C GLU A 84 -13.38 1.11 -7.72
N ASN A 85 -13.42 1.90 -6.63
CA ASN A 85 -14.45 2.92 -6.41
C ASN A 85 -13.96 4.36 -6.66
N ILE A 86 -12.64 4.57 -6.73
CA ILE A 86 -12.04 5.90 -6.88
C ILE A 86 -10.82 5.85 -7.78
N ASN A 87 -10.56 6.95 -8.48
CA ASN A 87 -9.25 7.17 -9.09
C ASN A 87 -8.29 7.72 -8.03
N LYS A 88 -7.36 6.88 -7.59
CA LYS A 88 -6.42 7.24 -6.53
C LYS A 88 -5.41 8.30 -6.95
N PHE A 89 -5.04 8.31 -8.23
CA PHE A 89 -4.07 9.25 -8.76
C PHE A 89 -4.60 10.67 -8.90
N GLU A 90 -5.93 10.88 -8.92
CA GLU A 90 -6.50 12.24 -8.78
C GLU A 90 -6.27 12.89 -7.41
N GLN A 91 -5.84 12.12 -6.40
CA GLN A 91 -5.61 12.59 -5.03
C GLN A 91 -4.14 12.75 -4.68
N VAL A 92 -3.23 12.39 -5.60
CA VAL A 92 -1.78 12.38 -5.37
C VAL A 92 -1.07 12.92 -6.60
N GLU A 93 -0.08 13.77 -6.39
CA GLU A 93 0.78 14.25 -7.48
C GLU A 93 1.50 13.06 -8.13
N HIS A 94 1.42 12.99 -9.46
CA HIS A 94 1.90 11.85 -10.23
C HIS A 94 2.41 12.23 -11.60
N LEU A 95 3.25 11.37 -12.17
CA LEU A 95 3.75 11.42 -13.53
C LEU A 95 3.25 10.20 -14.31
N GLU A 96 2.90 10.38 -15.56
CA GLU A 96 2.63 9.26 -16.48
C GLU A 96 3.90 8.89 -17.25
N ILE A 97 4.34 7.64 -17.11
CA ILE A 97 5.49 7.10 -17.84
C ILE A 97 5.09 5.78 -18.53
N LYS A 98 5.20 5.74 -19.86
CA LYS A 98 4.81 4.58 -20.68
C LYS A 98 3.37 4.09 -20.44
N GLY A 99 2.46 5.03 -20.15
CA GLY A 99 1.06 4.74 -19.87
C GLY A 99 0.81 4.10 -18.49
N LEU A 100 1.72 4.33 -17.54
CA LEU A 100 1.60 3.96 -16.15
C LEU A 100 1.83 5.19 -15.26
N ASP A 101 0.93 5.38 -14.29
CA ASP A 101 1.07 6.46 -13.33
C ASP A 101 1.98 6.05 -12.17
N ILE A 102 2.90 6.91 -11.83
CA ILE A 102 3.85 6.79 -10.72
C ILE A 102 3.73 7.99 -9.77
N VAL A 103 4.02 7.79 -8.50
CA VAL A 103 4.02 8.89 -7.51
C VAL A 103 5.19 9.82 -7.80
N GLU A 104 4.91 11.11 -8.04
CA GLU A 104 5.94 12.09 -8.40
C GLU A 104 6.96 12.27 -7.28
N ASN A 105 6.52 12.57 -6.04
CA ASN A 105 7.42 12.72 -4.89
C ASN A 105 7.84 11.35 -4.32
N SER A 106 8.52 10.56 -5.16
CA SER A 106 9.16 9.29 -4.79
C SER A 106 10.67 9.34 -5.00
N VAL A 107 11.43 8.43 -4.40
CA VAL A 107 12.88 8.27 -4.64
C VAL A 107 13.13 8.03 -6.12
N GLY A 108 12.25 7.25 -6.75
CA GLY A 108 12.32 6.91 -8.16
C GLY A 108 11.30 5.83 -8.48
N TYR A 109 11.33 5.37 -9.72
CA TYR A 109 10.38 4.39 -10.23
C TYR A 109 11.07 3.25 -10.97
N ILE A 110 10.33 2.15 -11.11
CA ILE A 110 10.69 0.98 -11.91
C ILE A 110 9.46 0.56 -12.70
N ILE A 111 9.61 0.41 -14.02
CA ILE A 111 8.57 -0.13 -14.92
C ILE A 111 8.85 -1.60 -15.19
N CYS A 112 7.82 -2.42 -15.08
CA CYS A 112 7.92 -3.86 -15.26
C CYS A 112 6.87 -4.40 -16.23
N GLU A 113 7.29 -5.36 -17.06
CA GLU A 113 6.41 -6.26 -17.78
C GLU A 113 6.25 -7.55 -16.99
N LEU A 114 5.01 -8.01 -16.82
CA LEU A 114 4.71 -9.26 -16.11
C LEU A 114 5.20 -10.45 -16.94
N ILE A 115 6.14 -11.22 -16.39
CA ILE A 115 6.68 -12.41 -17.05
C ILE A 115 6.13 -13.72 -16.47
N ASN A 116 5.75 -13.72 -15.19
CA ASN A 116 5.15 -14.87 -14.52
C ASN A 116 4.43 -14.44 -13.24
N GLN A 117 3.61 -15.33 -12.68
CA GLN A 117 2.96 -15.14 -11.40
C GLN A 117 2.81 -16.46 -10.65
N VAL A 118 2.85 -16.39 -9.33
CA VAL A 118 2.62 -17.55 -8.45
C VAL A 118 1.47 -17.22 -7.51
N GLU A 119 0.42 -18.04 -7.57
CA GLU A 119 -0.71 -17.90 -6.65
C GLU A 119 -0.38 -18.57 -5.31
N THR A 120 -0.69 -17.88 -4.22
CA THR A 120 -0.66 -18.41 -2.86
C THR A 120 -2.09 -18.39 -2.28
N GLU A 121 -2.26 -18.76 -1.01
CA GLU A 121 -3.59 -18.78 -0.38
C GLU A 121 -4.28 -17.40 -0.41
N THR A 122 -3.54 -16.32 -0.20
CA THR A 122 -4.10 -14.96 -0.04
C THR A 122 -3.50 -13.93 -1.00
N HIS A 123 -2.37 -14.22 -1.60
CA HIS A 123 -1.60 -13.28 -2.42
C HIS A 123 -1.20 -13.89 -3.76
N THR A 124 -1.00 -13.02 -4.74
CA THR A 124 -0.28 -13.35 -5.96
C THR A 124 1.11 -12.75 -5.86
N VAL A 125 2.16 -13.55 -6.09
CA VAL A 125 3.52 -13.06 -6.30
C VAL A 125 3.71 -12.83 -7.79
N PHE A 126 3.82 -11.58 -8.19
CA PHE A 126 4.09 -11.18 -9.57
C PHE A 126 5.59 -11.13 -9.81
N LEU A 127 6.05 -11.72 -10.90
CA LEU A 127 7.42 -11.62 -11.39
C LEU A 127 7.44 -10.68 -12.59
N GLY A 128 8.11 -9.55 -12.44
CA GLY A 128 8.21 -8.53 -13.46
C GLY A 128 9.62 -8.40 -14.01
N LYS A 129 9.74 -8.36 -15.33
CA LYS A 129 10.97 -7.96 -16.00
C LYS A 129 11.08 -6.45 -16.00
N ILE A 130 12.17 -5.91 -15.49
CA ILE A 130 12.44 -4.48 -15.48
C ILE A 130 12.70 -4.02 -16.92
N THR A 131 11.94 -3.04 -17.39
CA THR A 131 12.09 -2.44 -18.72
C THR A 131 12.60 -1.00 -18.66
N GLU A 132 12.42 -0.34 -17.51
CA GLU A 132 12.89 1.02 -17.27
C GLU A 132 12.96 1.30 -15.78
N GLY A 133 13.77 2.25 -15.36
CA GLY A 133 13.83 2.77 -14.01
C GLY A 133 14.73 3.98 -13.90
N GLU A 134 14.30 4.98 -13.13
CA GLU A 134 15.04 6.23 -12.92
C GLU A 134 14.89 6.72 -11.49
N ILE A 135 15.88 7.48 -11.02
CA ILE A 135 15.82 8.24 -9.78
C ILE A 135 15.15 9.58 -10.07
N LEU A 136 14.08 9.90 -9.34
CA LEU A 136 13.37 11.16 -9.45
C LEU A 136 13.90 12.18 -8.42
N HIS A 137 13.79 11.83 -7.15
CA HIS A 137 14.19 12.69 -6.04
C HIS A 137 15.12 11.92 -5.11
N PRO A 138 16.44 12.22 -5.10
CA PRO A 138 17.38 11.60 -4.17
C PRO A 138 16.97 11.89 -2.71
N GLN A 139 16.45 10.91 -2.03
CA GLN A 139 16.06 10.98 -0.62
C GLN A 139 16.23 9.60 0.03
N ILE A 140 16.12 9.52 1.35
CA ILE A 140 16.25 8.25 2.08
C ILE A 140 15.03 7.38 1.76
N PRO A 141 15.19 6.16 1.20
CA PRO A 141 14.08 5.24 1.00
C PRO A 141 13.38 4.91 2.32
N MET A 142 12.04 4.95 2.30
CA MET A 142 11.24 4.63 3.49
C MET A 142 11.27 3.13 3.74
N THR A 143 11.75 2.73 4.92
CA THR A 143 11.60 1.36 5.40
C THR A 143 10.28 1.19 6.15
N TYR A 144 9.78 -0.04 6.18
CA TYR A 144 8.59 -0.37 6.96
C TYR A 144 8.78 -0.12 8.46
N ALA A 145 9.99 -0.40 8.97
CA ALA A 145 10.37 -0.09 10.35
C ALA A 145 10.31 1.43 10.63
N TYR A 146 10.81 2.27 9.73
CA TYR A 146 10.70 3.73 9.84
C TYR A 146 9.22 4.17 9.84
N TYR A 147 8.43 3.65 8.92
CA TYR A 147 7.00 3.97 8.83
C TYR A 147 6.27 3.69 10.15
N HIS A 148 6.54 2.55 10.80
CA HIS A 148 5.93 2.22 12.08
C HIS A 148 6.50 3.02 13.26
N ALA A 149 7.83 3.14 13.35
CA ALA A 149 8.49 3.75 14.51
C ALA A 149 8.36 5.28 14.51
N VAL A 150 8.52 5.92 13.35
CA VAL A 150 8.60 7.38 13.22
C VAL A 150 7.28 7.99 12.76
N LYS A 151 6.73 7.52 11.64
CA LYS A 151 5.44 8.00 11.12
C LYS A 151 4.24 7.48 11.91
N LYS A 152 4.44 6.54 12.86
CA LYS A 152 3.37 5.89 13.67
C LYS A 152 2.29 5.23 12.81
N GLY A 153 2.66 4.83 11.60
CA GLY A 153 1.77 4.20 10.65
C GLY A 153 1.34 2.79 11.07
N LYS A 154 0.30 2.27 10.42
CA LYS A 154 -0.22 0.91 10.64
C LYS A 154 -0.31 0.17 9.32
N SER A 155 -0.16 -1.16 9.39
CA SER A 155 -0.33 -2.03 8.23
C SER A 155 -1.77 -2.02 7.73
N PRO A 156 -2.02 -1.86 6.42
CA PRO A 156 -3.33 -2.15 5.83
C PRO A 156 -3.74 -3.60 6.07
N LYS A 157 -5.06 -3.87 6.13
CA LYS A 157 -5.59 -5.24 6.38
C LYS A 157 -5.09 -6.30 5.40
N ASN A 158 -4.83 -5.91 4.17
CA ASN A 158 -4.36 -6.80 3.11
C ASN A 158 -2.82 -6.91 3.04
N ALA A 159 -2.08 -6.28 3.97
CA ALA A 159 -0.64 -6.44 4.02
C ALA A 159 -0.24 -7.79 4.64
N PRO A 160 0.79 -8.49 4.13
CA PRO A 160 1.29 -9.72 4.74
C PRO A 160 1.70 -9.56 6.20
N THR A 161 2.06 -8.35 6.58
CA THR A 161 2.50 -7.94 7.93
C THR A 161 1.37 -7.44 8.81
N TYR A 162 0.10 -7.53 8.37
CA TYR A 162 -1.04 -7.10 9.20
C TYR A 162 -1.21 -7.99 10.42
N ILE A 163 -1.24 -7.37 11.59
CA ILE A 163 -1.54 -8.02 12.86
C ILE A 163 -2.84 -7.44 13.40
N ASP A 164 -3.83 -8.28 13.63
CA ASP A 164 -5.08 -7.85 14.27
C ASP A 164 -4.80 -7.44 15.71
N GLN A 165 -4.92 -6.16 16.00
CA GLN A 165 -4.68 -5.57 17.32
C GLN A 165 -5.97 -5.43 18.13
N THR A 166 -6.99 -6.27 17.88
CA THR A 166 -8.24 -6.21 18.65
C THR A 166 -7.95 -6.42 20.15
N PRO A 167 -8.18 -5.44 21.02
CA PRO A 167 -7.87 -5.59 22.44
C PRO A 167 -8.88 -6.53 23.11
N SER A 168 -8.39 -7.53 23.82
CA SER A 168 -9.24 -8.28 24.74
C SER A 168 -9.62 -7.41 25.95
N ASN A 169 -10.91 -7.09 26.13
CA ASN A 169 -11.51 -6.52 27.35
C ASN A 169 -11.47 -4.99 27.57
N ARG A 170 -11.34 -4.13 26.54
CA ARG A 170 -11.57 -2.68 26.68
C ARG A 170 -12.56 -2.18 25.63
N LEU A 171 -13.31 -1.13 25.96
CA LEU A 171 -14.15 -0.45 24.99
C LEU A 171 -13.26 0.10 23.87
N ALA A 172 -13.39 -0.47 22.68
CA ALA A 172 -12.59 -0.09 21.52
C ALA A 172 -13.47 -0.07 20.26
N TYR A 173 -13.06 0.73 19.29
CA TYR A 173 -13.73 0.85 18.00
C TYR A 173 -12.73 0.67 16.88
N LYS A 174 -13.11 -0.11 15.86
CA LYS A 174 -12.28 -0.42 14.70
C LYS A 174 -12.79 0.33 13.47
N CYS A 175 -11.91 1.04 12.80
CA CYS A 175 -12.23 1.65 11.52
C CYS A 175 -12.41 0.56 10.45
N LYS A 176 -13.60 0.47 9.84
CA LYS A 176 -13.94 -0.52 8.81
C LYS A 176 -13.09 -0.40 7.55
N ILE A 177 -12.54 0.80 7.28
CA ILE A 177 -11.75 1.07 6.09
C ILE A 177 -10.31 0.60 6.26
N CYS A 178 -9.61 1.03 7.31
CA CYS A 178 -8.18 0.80 7.47
C CYS A 178 -7.80 -0.13 8.63
N GLY A 179 -8.77 -0.56 9.45
CA GLY A 179 -8.51 -1.41 10.60
C GLY A 179 -7.93 -0.69 11.82
N TYR A 180 -7.77 0.64 11.78
CA TYR A 180 -7.29 1.41 12.94
C TYR A 180 -8.17 1.15 14.17
N ILE A 181 -7.55 0.84 15.33
CA ILE A 181 -8.23 0.65 16.60
C ILE A 181 -8.17 1.96 17.41
N TYR A 182 -9.31 2.54 17.66
CA TYR A 182 -9.50 3.62 18.63
C TYR A 182 -9.77 3.00 20.01
N ASN A 183 -8.87 3.23 20.95
CA ASN A 183 -9.00 2.73 22.31
C ASN A 183 -9.75 3.75 23.16
N GLY A 184 -11.02 3.53 23.41
CA GLY A 184 -11.90 4.42 24.13
C GLY A 184 -13.31 4.43 23.57
N ASP A 185 -14.13 5.37 24.02
CA ASP A 185 -15.47 5.57 23.53
C ASP A 185 -15.49 6.64 22.42
N ILE A 186 -15.53 6.20 21.16
CA ILE A 186 -15.52 7.10 20.01
C ILE A 186 -16.77 7.99 19.93
N THR A 187 -17.86 7.62 20.62
CA THR A 187 -19.07 8.44 20.62
C THR A 187 -18.86 9.79 21.32
N LYS A 188 -17.84 9.86 22.22
CA LYS A 188 -17.45 11.07 22.94
C LYS A 188 -16.57 12.01 22.11
N GLU A 189 -16.03 11.54 21.00
CA GLU A 189 -15.26 12.39 20.10
C GLU A 189 -16.18 13.39 19.36
N PRO A 190 -15.67 14.57 18.97
CA PRO A 190 -16.46 15.56 18.23
C PRO A 190 -16.96 14.99 16.88
N ALA A 191 -18.01 15.57 16.32
CA ALA A 191 -18.56 15.15 15.02
C ALA A 191 -17.53 15.26 13.88
N THR A 192 -16.57 16.16 14.02
CA THR A 192 -15.48 16.37 13.07
C THR A 192 -14.32 15.37 13.19
N TYR A 193 -14.39 14.42 14.17
CA TYR A 193 -13.35 13.43 14.33
C TYR A 193 -13.22 12.58 13.08
N THR A 194 -11.99 12.41 12.62
CA THR A 194 -11.64 11.53 11.49
C THR A 194 -10.59 10.51 11.89
N CYS A 195 -10.63 9.36 11.25
CA CYS A 195 -9.60 8.35 11.43
C CYS A 195 -8.21 8.95 11.15
N PRO A 196 -7.24 8.82 12.07
CA PRO A 196 -5.92 9.42 11.88
C PRO A 196 -5.15 8.79 10.70
N ILE A 197 -5.55 7.58 10.27
CA ILE A 197 -4.88 6.84 9.20
C ILE A 197 -5.52 7.15 7.84
N CYS A 198 -6.83 6.89 7.67
CA CYS A 198 -7.50 6.99 6.36
C CYS A 198 -8.40 8.21 6.21
N LYS A 199 -8.43 9.10 7.21
CA LYS A 199 -9.20 10.37 7.25
C LYS A 199 -10.72 10.21 7.10
N LYS A 200 -11.27 8.99 7.20
CA LYS A 200 -12.72 8.75 7.19
C LYS A 200 -13.36 9.12 8.54
N GLY A 201 -14.60 9.58 8.51
CA GLY A 201 -15.34 10.02 9.69
C GLY A 201 -15.69 8.91 10.69
N LYS A 202 -16.30 9.28 11.83
CA LYS A 202 -16.66 8.32 12.92
C LYS A 202 -17.64 7.25 12.46
N GLU A 203 -18.48 7.49 11.47
CA GLU A 203 -19.47 6.58 10.92
C GLU A 203 -18.86 5.29 10.34
N TYR A 204 -17.57 5.32 10.05
CA TYR A 204 -16.82 4.15 9.58
C TYR A 204 -16.22 3.31 10.71
N PHE A 205 -16.52 3.62 11.97
CA PHE A 205 -16.05 2.84 13.10
C PHE A 205 -17.12 1.88 13.62
N GLU A 206 -16.71 0.67 13.96
CA GLU A 206 -17.55 -0.33 14.63
C GLU A 206 -16.94 -0.71 15.98
N LYS A 207 -17.79 -1.02 16.96
CA LYS A 207 -17.35 -1.47 18.28
C LYS A 207 -16.75 -2.88 18.17
N VAL A 208 -15.62 -3.12 18.82
CA VAL A 208 -14.91 -4.42 18.90
C VAL A 208 -14.75 -4.88 20.33
#